data_7e2c74abe689d61fffce1c46ee687ccc
#
_entry.id   7e2c74abe689d61fffce1c46ee687ccc
#
_cell.length_a   1.000
_cell.length_b   1.000
_cell.length_c   1.000
_cell.angle_alpha   90.00
_cell.angle_beta   90.00
_cell.angle_gamma   90.00
#
_symmetry.space_group_name_H-M   'P 1'
#
loop_
_entity.id
_entity.type
_entity.pdbx_description
1 polymer ?
#
loop_
_entity_poly.entity_id
_entity_poly.type
_entity_poly.pdbx_seq_one_letter_code
_entity_poly.pdbx_strand_id
1 'polypeptide(L)'
;MSSRSDYINLSSLLMERWLRIDHSIVDAQRLLPSEFGSNIERVHTVDPAATLYAGKVGLRRLIEAEGIHHIYVCCNGFAETCLLSIGDVTAVGASPPSDKITVLVDGDAKAVFVVEEDIAAYTVRAVDDPRTLDKILYMRLLANMVSHNELIAMWERKTGRTFQIERVPEADLLKLINEAAFPLNILLSLSLSVLVRGDVPSQPRH
;
A
#
# COMPACT_ATOMS: atom_id res chain seq x y z
N MET A 1 -17.93 21.01 11.07
CA MET A 1 -16.62 20.42 11.36
C MET A 1 -16.88 18.98 11.83
N SER A 2 -16.97 18.05 10.88
CA SER A 2 -17.08 16.62 11.19
C SER A 2 -15.66 16.12 11.49
N SER A 3 -15.46 15.47 12.64
CA SER A 3 -14.13 15.11 13.10
C SER A 3 -13.56 13.99 12.23
N ARG A 4 -12.25 14.02 11.97
CA ARG A 4 -11.49 12.97 11.24
C ARG A 4 -11.69 11.54 11.82
N SER A 5 -12.18 11.46 13.06
CA SER A 5 -12.51 10.22 13.77
C SER A 5 -13.75 9.50 13.19
N ASP A 6 -14.68 10.24 12.59
CA ASP A 6 -15.99 9.68 12.24
C ASP A 6 -15.97 8.78 11.00
N TYR A 7 -15.06 9.03 10.04
CA TYR A 7 -14.94 8.21 8.81
C TYR A 7 -14.33 6.84 9.05
N ILE A 8 -13.35 6.75 9.94
CA ILE A 8 -12.69 5.47 10.28
C ILE A 8 -13.63 4.60 11.11
N ASN A 9 -14.42 5.24 11.96
CA ASN A 9 -15.38 4.55 12.82
C ASN A 9 -16.58 3.99 12.02
N LEU A 10 -17.01 4.65 10.95
CA LEU A 10 -18.15 4.20 10.14
C LEU A 10 -17.80 2.95 9.31
N SER A 11 -16.62 2.88 8.73
CA SER A 11 -16.18 1.72 7.95
C SER A 11 -15.90 0.50 8.82
N SER A 12 -15.31 0.66 10.00
CA SER A 12 -15.11 -0.42 10.96
C SER A 12 -16.44 -0.89 11.56
N LEU A 13 -17.33 0.01 11.94
CA LEU A 13 -18.67 -0.33 12.44
C LEU A 13 -19.54 -1.03 11.40
N LEU A 14 -19.51 -0.60 10.13
CA LEU A 14 -20.21 -1.28 9.05
C LEU A 14 -19.64 -2.67 8.79
N MET A 15 -18.31 -2.81 8.84
CA MET A 15 -17.63 -4.08 8.65
C MET A 15 -17.80 -5.02 9.85
N GLU A 16 -17.73 -4.52 11.09
CA GLU A 16 -18.08 -5.27 12.30
C GLU A 16 -19.56 -5.75 12.27
N ARG A 17 -20.46 -4.89 11.79
CA ARG A 17 -21.87 -5.25 11.64
C ARG A 17 -22.08 -6.28 10.53
N TRP A 18 -21.29 -6.21 9.45
CA TRP A 18 -21.32 -7.18 8.35
C TRP A 18 -20.76 -8.54 8.78
N LEU A 19 -19.67 -8.57 9.54
CA LEU A 19 -19.08 -9.77 10.11
C LEU A 19 -19.97 -10.46 11.17
N ARG A 20 -20.91 -9.73 11.79
CA ARG A 20 -21.91 -10.28 12.72
C ARG A 20 -23.21 -10.74 12.04
N ILE A 21 -23.35 -10.58 10.73
CA ILE A 21 -24.43 -11.18 9.98
C ILE A 21 -24.20 -12.68 9.94
N ASP A 22 -25.20 -13.42 10.39
CA ASP A 22 -25.19 -14.87 10.52
C ASP A 22 -24.52 -15.56 9.33
N HIS A 23 -23.34 -16.13 9.57
CA HIS A 23 -22.54 -16.83 8.58
C HIS A 23 -23.26 -18.03 7.94
N SER A 24 -24.39 -18.46 8.49
CA SER A 24 -25.23 -19.51 7.90
C SER A 24 -25.87 -19.09 6.57
N ILE A 25 -25.88 -17.77 6.25
CA ILE A 25 -26.49 -17.21 5.04
C ILE A 25 -25.46 -16.97 3.93
N VAL A 26 -24.16 -16.86 4.27
CA VAL A 26 -23.09 -16.62 3.30
C VAL A 26 -22.18 -17.85 3.30
N ASP A 27 -22.31 -18.69 2.28
CA ASP A 27 -21.42 -19.81 2.00
C ASP A 27 -20.05 -19.32 1.48
N ALA A 28 -19.51 -18.29 2.15
CA ALA A 28 -18.22 -17.72 1.84
C ALA A 28 -17.11 -18.59 2.46
N GLN A 29 -16.45 -19.40 1.65
CA GLN A 29 -15.39 -20.28 2.11
C GLN A 29 -14.19 -19.51 2.67
N ARG A 30 -13.95 -18.24 2.25
CA ARG A 30 -12.82 -17.42 2.69
C ARG A 30 -13.13 -15.93 2.54
N LEU A 31 -12.71 -15.14 3.54
CA LEU A 31 -12.77 -13.69 3.50
C LEU A 31 -11.46 -13.12 2.97
N LEU A 32 -11.55 -12.20 2.02
CA LEU A 32 -10.44 -11.38 1.57
C LEU A 32 -10.73 -9.91 1.97
N PRO A 33 -10.25 -9.47 3.13
CA PRO A 33 -10.45 -8.08 3.53
C PRO A 33 -9.65 -7.13 2.62
N SER A 34 -10.04 -5.85 2.59
CA SER A 34 -9.38 -4.82 1.79
C SER A 34 -7.99 -4.46 2.35
N GLU A 35 -7.04 -5.36 2.14
CA GLU A 35 -5.64 -5.16 2.51
C GLU A 35 -4.86 -4.54 1.35
N PHE A 36 -4.60 -5.31 0.33
CA PHE A 36 -4.04 -4.93 -0.99
C PHE A 36 -3.03 -3.77 -0.93
N GLY A 37 -1.90 -4.02 -0.30
CA GLY A 37 -0.83 -3.05 -0.07
C GLY A 37 0.32 -3.67 0.69
N SER A 38 1.01 -2.87 1.51
CA SER A 38 2.05 -3.34 2.41
C SER A 38 1.46 -4.16 3.57
N ASN A 39 2.28 -5.00 4.22
CA ASN A 39 1.83 -5.68 5.42
C ASN A 39 1.68 -4.69 6.59
N ILE A 40 0.43 -4.41 6.94
CA ILE A 40 0.03 -3.40 7.94
C ILE A 40 0.63 -3.60 9.34
N GLU A 41 1.08 -4.80 9.67
CA GLU A 41 1.72 -5.11 10.96
C GLU A 41 3.25 -4.94 10.95
N ARG A 42 3.84 -4.68 9.78
CA ARG A 42 5.29 -4.61 9.59
C ARG A 42 5.79 -3.28 9.06
N VAL A 43 4.91 -2.34 8.83
CA VAL A 43 5.24 -1.01 8.31
C VAL A 43 5.25 0.04 9.42
N HIS A 44 6.16 1.00 9.30
CA HIS A 44 6.36 2.08 10.28
C HIS A 44 5.86 3.39 9.69
N THR A 45 4.52 3.50 9.56
CA THR A 45 3.88 4.72 9.07
C THR A 45 3.74 5.77 10.17
N VAL A 46 3.47 7.01 9.74
CA VAL A 46 3.03 8.11 10.60
C VAL A 46 1.56 8.42 10.33
N ASP A 47 0.90 9.19 11.19
CA ASP A 47 -0.46 9.64 10.90
C ASP A 47 -0.51 10.49 9.63
N PRO A 48 -1.60 10.40 8.85
CA PRO A 48 -2.84 9.67 9.13
C PRO A 48 -2.83 8.17 8.74
N ALA A 49 -1.79 7.68 8.06
CA ALA A 49 -1.74 6.27 7.63
C ALA A 49 -1.59 5.29 8.82
N ALA A 50 -0.92 5.72 9.90
CA ALA A 50 -0.80 4.89 11.11
C ALA A 50 -2.17 4.57 11.71
N THR A 51 -3.04 5.57 11.83
CA THR A 51 -4.42 5.38 12.31
C THR A 51 -5.23 4.49 11.37
N LEU A 52 -5.09 4.65 10.05
CA LEU A 52 -5.74 3.78 9.07
C LEU A 52 -5.30 2.32 9.22
N TYR A 53 -4.02 2.07 9.39
CA TYR A 53 -3.47 0.73 9.55
C TYR A 53 -3.84 0.10 10.89
N ALA A 54 -3.89 0.88 11.97
CA ALA A 54 -4.39 0.40 13.25
C ALA A 54 -5.83 -0.11 13.15
N GLY A 55 -6.70 0.57 12.38
CA GLY A 55 -8.05 0.10 12.10
C GLY A 55 -8.07 -1.25 11.34
N LYS A 56 -7.20 -1.40 10.33
CA LYS A 56 -7.07 -2.67 9.59
C LYS A 56 -6.53 -3.80 10.48
N VAL A 57 -5.58 -3.52 11.37
CA VAL A 57 -5.08 -4.50 12.36
C VAL A 57 -6.21 -4.94 13.28
N GLY A 58 -7.03 -3.99 13.78
CA GLY A 58 -8.22 -4.32 14.58
C GLY A 58 -9.17 -5.26 13.85
N LEU A 59 -9.39 -5.04 12.55
CA LEU A 59 -10.19 -5.93 11.73
C LEU A 59 -9.59 -7.33 11.59
N ARG A 60 -8.27 -7.47 11.39
CA ARG A 60 -7.61 -8.80 11.40
C ARG A 60 -7.89 -9.55 12.70
N ARG A 61 -7.72 -8.86 13.84
CA ARG A 61 -7.97 -9.48 15.16
C ARG A 61 -9.41 -9.94 15.33
N LEU A 62 -10.37 -9.20 14.79
CA LEU A 62 -11.77 -9.60 14.82
C LEU A 62 -12.01 -10.84 13.92
N ILE A 63 -11.50 -10.84 12.69
CA ILE A 63 -11.60 -11.98 11.76
C ILE A 63 -11.03 -13.26 12.39
N GLU A 64 -9.85 -13.15 12.99
CA GLU A 64 -9.16 -14.25 13.67
C GLU A 64 -9.93 -14.74 14.92
N ALA A 65 -10.46 -13.82 15.72
CA ALA A 65 -11.22 -14.14 16.94
C ALA A 65 -12.55 -14.84 16.65
N GLU A 66 -13.20 -14.47 15.54
CA GLU A 66 -14.46 -15.09 15.09
C GLU A 66 -14.21 -16.41 14.32
N GLY A 67 -12.96 -16.83 14.14
CA GLY A 67 -12.59 -18.05 13.43
C GLY A 67 -12.93 -18.03 11.95
N ILE A 68 -13.00 -16.85 11.33
CA ILE A 68 -13.34 -16.69 9.93
C ILE A 68 -12.13 -17.04 9.07
N HIS A 69 -12.29 -18.00 8.16
CA HIS A 69 -11.26 -18.32 7.18
C HIS A 69 -10.95 -17.14 6.28
N HIS A 70 -9.67 -16.83 6.09
CA HIS A 70 -9.24 -15.60 5.42
C HIS A 70 -7.96 -15.75 4.60
N ILE A 71 -7.71 -14.77 3.73
CA ILE A 71 -6.42 -14.54 3.07
C ILE A 71 -6.14 -13.05 3.14
N TYR A 72 -5.01 -12.67 3.75
CA TYR A 72 -4.53 -11.28 3.72
C TYR A 72 -3.58 -11.09 2.54
N VAL A 73 -3.98 -10.27 1.57
CA VAL A 73 -3.21 -10.06 0.35
C VAL A 73 -2.29 -8.86 0.51
N CYS A 74 -0.98 -9.09 0.55
CA CYS A 74 0.06 -8.06 0.58
C CYS A 74 0.73 -7.98 -0.80
N CYS A 75 0.24 -7.07 -1.66
CA CYS A 75 0.72 -6.88 -3.03
C CYS A 75 1.71 -5.72 -3.18
N ASN A 76 2.00 -4.97 -2.10
CA ASN A 76 2.87 -3.80 -2.09
C ASN A 76 2.36 -2.64 -2.96
N GLY A 77 3.22 -1.99 -3.76
CA GLY A 77 2.85 -0.88 -4.63
C GLY A 77 2.14 -1.35 -5.90
N PHE A 78 1.09 -0.65 -6.29
CA PHE A 78 0.37 -0.84 -7.54
C PHE A 78 1.18 -0.21 -8.66
N ALA A 79 1.68 -1.03 -9.58
CA ALA A 79 2.63 -0.59 -10.60
C ALA A 79 2.04 0.48 -11.52
N GLU A 80 0.84 0.27 -12.06
CA GLU A 80 0.22 1.22 -12.98
C GLU A 80 -0.03 2.57 -12.29
N THR A 81 -0.58 2.56 -11.09
CA THR A 81 -0.84 3.78 -10.31
C THR A 81 0.45 4.54 -9.98
N CYS A 82 1.50 3.82 -9.54
CA CYS A 82 2.76 4.45 -9.14
C CYS A 82 3.61 4.89 -10.34
N LEU A 83 3.60 4.12 -11.44
CA LEU A 83 4.48 4.36 -12.58
C LEU A 83 3.97 5.46 -13.51
N LEU A 84 2.67 5.79 -13.50
CA LEU A 84 2.13 6.90 -14.29
C LEU A 84 2.83 8.23 -14.00
N SER A 85 3.18 8.47 -12.74
CA SER A 85 3.93 9.67 -12.32
C SER A 85 5.43 9.41 -12.11
N ILE A 86 5.93 8.26 -12.57
CA ILE A 86 7.32 7.81 -12.33
C ILE A 86 7.66 7.78 -10.82
N GLY A 87 6.68 7.42 -9.97
CA GLY A 87 6.84 7.39 -8.52
C GLY A 87 6.73 8.75 -7.81
N ASP A 88 6.48 9.83 -8.54
CA ASP A 88 6.22 11.14 -7.92
C ASP A 88 4.83 11.16 -7.27
N VAL A 89 4.81 11.04 -5.95
CA VAL A 89 3.55 10.98 -5.18
C VAL A 89 2.82 12.32 -5.12
N THR A 90 3.47 13.42 -5.46
CA THR A 90 2.83 14.73 -5.54
C THR A 90 2.06 14.91 -6.86
N ALA A 91 2.33 14.06 -7.84
CA ALA A 91 1.76 14.06 -9.17
C ALA A 91 0.87 12.83 -9.46
N VAL A 92 0.40 12.12 -8.43
CA VAL A 92 -0.46 10.93 -8.59
C VAL A 92 -1.70 11.24 -9.41
N GLY A 93 -1.96 10.42 -10.44
CA GLY A 93 -3.07 10.59 -11.38
C GLY A 93 -2.80 11.57 -12.52
N ALA A 94 -1.63 12.21 -12.54
CA ALA A 94 -1.18 13.01 -13.67
C ALA A 94 -0.50 12.15 -14.75
N SER A 95 -0.37 12.69 -15.96
CA SER A 95 0.49 12.11 -16.99
C SER A 95 1.95 12.09 -16.51
N PRO A 96 2.81 11.24 -17.10
CA PRO A 96 4.22 11.24 -16.76
C PRO A 96 4.79 12.66 -16.82
N PRO A 97 5.64 13.05 -15.84
CA PRO A 97 6.20 14.39 -15.79
C PRO A 97 7.00 14.67 -17.07
N SER A 98 6.88 15.90 -17.56
CA SER A 98 7.59 16.30 -18.78
C SER A 98 9.07 16.54 -18.51
N ASP A 99 9.42 17.21 -17.42
CA ASP A 99 10.76 17.71 -17.17
C ASP A 99 11.27 17.55 -15.72
N LYS A 100 10.36 17.50 -14.73
CA LYS A 100 10.71 17.51 -13.30
C LYS A 100 10.03 16.37 -12.54
N ILE A 101 10.76 15.74 -11.63
CA ILE A 101 10.28 14.69 -10.73
C ILE A 101 10.63 15.03 -9.29
N THR A 102 9.66 14.91 -8.41
CA THR A 102 9.86 15.05 -6.96
C THR A 102 10.27 13.71 -6.36
N VAL A 103 11.44 13.67 -5.74
CA VAL A 103 12.01 12.49 -5.05
C VAL A 103 12.01 12.73 -3.56
N LEU A 104 11.44 11.80 -2.80
CA LEU A 104 11.44 11.86 -1.35
C LEU A 104 12.79 11.43 -0.79
N VAL A 105 13.41 12.29 0.01
CA VAL A 105 14.72 12.10 0.65
C VAL A 105 15.80 11.77 -0.39
N ASP A 106 16.44 10.62 -0.30
CA ASP A 106 17.52 10.19 -1.23
C ASP A 106 16.99 9.36 -2.41
N GLY A 107 15.80 8.78 -2.29
CA GLY A 107 15.19 7.95 -3.33
C GLY A 107 15.85 6.58 -3.53
N ASP A 108 16.68 6.11 -2.58
CA ASP A 108 17.42 4.86 -2.69
C ASP A 108 16.73 3.66 -2.03
N ALA A 109 15.74 3.90 -1.16
CA ALA A 109 14.96 2.84 -0.56
C ALA A 109 14.25 2.00 -1.62
N LYS A 110 14.34 0.67 -1.48
CA LYS A 110 13.71 -0.26 -2.42
C LYS A 110 12.24 -0.45 -2.10
N ALA A 111 11.40 -0.37 -3.12
CA ALA A 111 9.98 -0.71 -3.05
C ALA A 111 9.68 -1.85 -4.04
N VAL A 112 8.62 -2.60 -3.76
CA VAL A 112 8.11 -3.63 -4.68
C VAL A 112 6.89 -3.08 -5.39
N PHE A 113 6.87 -3.21 -6.72
CA PHE A 113 5.72 -2.84 -7.55
C PHE A 113 5.17 -4.07 -8.24
N VAL A 114 3.86 -4.25 -8.18
CA VAL A 114 3.17 -5.37 -8.82
C VAL A 114 2.12 -4.82 -9.77
N VAL A 115 2.08 -5.37 -10.99
CA VAL A 115 1.09 -4.99 -12.00
C VAL A 115 -0.30 -5.41 -11.53
N GLU A 116 -1.29 -4.57 -11.73
CA GLU A 116 -2.65 -4.75 -11.24
C GLU A 116 -3.30 -6.03 -11.77
N GLU A 117 -3.03 -6.40 -13.02
CA GLU A 117 -3.48 -7.68 -13.60
C GLU A 117 -2.87 -8.89 -12.88
N ASP A 118 -1.59 -8.82 -12.51
CA ASP A 118 -0.95 -9.87 -11.73
C ASP A 118 -1.55 -9.96 -10.32
N ILE A 119 -1.83 -8.83 -9.67
CA ILE A 119 -2.53 -8.80 -8.38
C ILE A 119 -3.85 -9.54 -8.47
N ALA A 120 -4.65 -9.23 -9.48
CA ALA A 120 -5.93 -9.88 -9.71
C ALA A 120 -5.76 -11.38 -10.00
N ALA A 121 -4.86 -11.76 -10.92
CA ALA A 121 -4.63 -13.15 -11.31
C ALA A 121 -4.15 -14.03 -10.14
N TYR A 122 -3.18 -13.54 -9.35
CA TYR A 122 -2.70 -14.26 -8.17
C TYR A 122 -3.76 -14.34 -7.06
N THR A 123 -4.54 -13.28 -6.86
CA THR A 123 -5.62 -13.26 -5.87
C THR A 123 -6.68 -14.32 -6.20
N VAL A 124 -7.15 -14.37 -7.45
CA VAL A 124 -8.14 -15.37 -7.88
C VAL A 124 -7.62 -16.80 -7.69
N ARG A 125 -6.35 -17.05 -8.07
CA ARG A 125 -5.75 -18.40 -7.86
C ARG A 125 -5.58 -18.75 -6.38
N ALA A 126 -5.29 -17.76 -5.54
CA ALA A 126 -5.10 -17.96 -4.12
C ALA A 126 -6.40 -18.37 -3.40
N VAL A 127 -7.56 -17.94 -3.90
CA VAL A 127 -8.86 -18.28 -3.28
C VAL A 127 -9.08 -19.77 -3.19
N ASP A 128 -8.68 -20.54 -4.20
CA ASP A 128 -8.88 -21.99 -4.26
C ASP A 128 -7.67 -22.81 -3.77
N ASP A 129 -6.54 -22.15 -3.48
CA ASP A 129 -5.32 -22.83 -3.04
C ASP A 129 -5.36 -23.12 -1.53
N PRO A 130 -5.31 -24.38 -1.09
CA PRO A 130 -5.35 -24.73 0.33
C PRO A 130 -4.12 -24.20 1.12
N ARG A 131 -3.01 -23.91 0.43
CA ARG A 131 -1.80 -23.38 1.06
C ARG A 131 -1.95 -21.94 1.56
N THR A 132 -2.92 -21.21 1.05
CA THR A 132 -3.19 -19.78 1.40
C THR A 132 -4.23 -19.62 2.49
N LEU A 133 -4.90 -20.69 2.91
CA LEU A 133 -5.91 -20.64 3.94
C LEU A 133 -5.34 -20.13 5.26
N ASP A 134 -5.97 -19.09 5.82
CA ASP A 134 -5.55 -18.40 7.05
C ASP A 134 -4.11 -17.92 7.02
N LYS A 135 -3.70 -17.39 5.86
CA LYS A 135 -2.33 -16.92 5.61
C LYS A 135 -2.29 -15.51 5.06
N ILE A 136 -1.10 -14.93 5.18
CA ILE A 136 -0.74 -13.72 4.44
C ILE A 136 -0.10 -14.14 3.12
N LEU A 137 -0.72 -13.74 2.01
CA LEU A 137 -0.15 -13.90 0.67
C LEU A 137 0.75 -12.70 0.35
N TYR A 138 2.04 -12.93 0.23
CA TYR A 138 2.99 -11.92 -0.19
C TYR A 138 3.27 -12.01 -1.70
N MET A 139 2.93 -10.96 -2.43
CA MET A 139 3.32 -10.81 -3.84
C MET A 139 4.64 -10.04 -3.90
N ARG A 140 5.75 -10.76 -4.04
CA ARG A 140 7.09 -10.20 -4.06
C ARG A 140 7.92 -10.82 -5.18
N LEU A 141 7.88 -10.20 -6.34
CA LEU A 141 8.76 -10.52 -7.45
C LEU A 141 10.08 -9.76 -7.27
N LEU A 142 11.20 -10.47 -7.15
CA LEU A 142 12.50 -9.83 -6.91
C LEU A 142 12.92 -8.87 -8.04
N ALA A 143 12.52 -9.17 -9.28
CA ALA A 143 12.76 -8.31 -10.44
C ALA A 143 12.00 -6.96 -10.37
N ASN A 144 10.94 -6.89 -9.58
CA ASN A 144 10.09 -5.71 -9.43
C ASN A 144 10.46 -4.88 -8.17
N MET A 145 11.59 -5.19 -7.54
CA MET A 145 12.08 -4.47 -6.38
C MET A 145 13.09 -3.41 -6.82
N VAL A 146 12.62 -2.17 -6.92
CA VAL A 146 13.40 -1.04 -7.43
C VAL A 146 13.30 0.17 -6.51
N SER A 147 14.33 1.02 -6.53
CA SER A 147 14.28 2.33 -5.87
C SER A 147 13.67 3.39 -6.79
N HIS A 148 13.31 4.54 -6.22
CA HIS A 148 12.81 5.66 -7.02
C HIS A 148 13.87 6.14 -8.03
N ASN A 149 15.14 6.23 -7.61
CA ASN A 149 16.24 6.58 -8.49
C ASN A 149 16.43 5.58 -9.64
N GLU A 150 16.33 4.27 -9.37
CA GLU A 150 16.40 3.25 -10.42
C GLU A 150 15.22 3.33 -11.39
N LEU A 151 14.02 3.61 -10.89
CA LEU A 151 12.83 3.81 -11.71
C LEU A 151 13.02 4.98 -12.67
N ILE A 152 13.48 6.13 -12.16
CA ILE A 152 13.80 7.30 -12.99
C ILE A 152 14.83 6.94 -14.05
N ALA A 153 15.93 6.30 -13.67
CA ALA A 153 16.97 5.90 -14.61
C ALA A 153 16.47 4.93 -15.70
N MET A 154 15.52 4.04 -15.37
CA MET A 154 14.87 3.19 -16.37
C MET A 154 14.04 3.99 -17.37
N TRP A 155 13.29 4.98 -16.93
CA TRP A 155 12.52 5.87 -17.78
C TRP A 155 13.42 6.74 -18.67
N GLU A 156 14.49 7.32 -18.12
CA GLU A 156 15.46 8.11 -18.88
C GLU A 156 16.08 7.29 -20.01
N ARG A 157 16.53 6.06 -19.73
CA ARG A 157 17.06 5.15 -20.77
C ARG A 157 16.05 4.81 -21.84
N LYS A 158 14.77 4.61 -21.46
CA LYS A 158 13.72 4.20 -22.39
C LYS A 158 13.23 5.34 -23.27
N THR A 159 13.19 6.56 -22.74
CA THR A 159 12.65 7.73 -23.44
C THR A 159 13.71 8.60 -24.10
N GLY A 160 14.99 8.45 -23.73
CA GLY A 160 16.08 9.35 -24.14
C GLY A 160 15.99 10.73 -23.50
N ARG A 161 15.17 10.92 -22.48
CA ARG A 161 14.99 12.18 -21.74
C ARG A 161 15.79 12.15 -20.46
N THR A 162 16.13 13.33 -19.95
CA THR A 162 16.70 13.52 -18.60
C THR A 162 15.75 14.38 -17.79
N PHE A 163 15.51 13.98 -16.54
CA PHE A 163 14.60 14.70 -15.65
C PHE A 163 15.38 15.59 -14.68
N GLN A 164 14.81 16.74 -14.38
CA GLN A 164 15.25 17.56 -13.25
C GLN A 164 14.71 16.94 -11.97
N ILE A 165 15.60 16.58 -11.05
CA ILE A 165 15.22 15.98 -9.77
C ILE A 165 15.11 17.04 -8.71
N GLU A 166 13.95 17.17 -8.08
CA GLU A 166 13.75 17.96 -6.86
C GLU A 166 13.65 17.01 -5.67
N ARG A 167 14.54 17.19 -4.70
CA ARG A 167 14.54 16.35 -3.49
C ARG A 167 13.84 17.04 -2.34
N VAL A 168 12.93 16.31 -1.68
CA VAL A 168 12.21 16.77 -0.49
C VAL A 168 12.85 16.13 0.74
N PRO A 169 13.51 16.87 1.63
CA PRO A 169 14.07 16.35 2.87
C PRO A 169 12.98 15.74 3.77
N GLU A 170 13.34 14.76 4.62
CA GLU A 170 12.36 14.09 5.50
C GLU A 170 11.62 15.06 6.42
N ALA A 171 12.30 16.11 6.93
CA ALA A 171 11.65 17.12 7.78
C ALA A 171 10.56 17.89 7.03
N ASP A 172 10.79 18.24 5.77
CA ASP A 172 9.81 18.91 4.93
C ASP A 172 8.68 17.97 4.51
N LEU A 173 8.99 16.68 4.25
CA LEU A 173 8.00 15.66 4.00
C LEU A 173 7.04 15.49 5.19
N LEU A 174 7.57 15.43 6.41
CA LEU A 174 6.75 15.32 7.63
C LEU A 174 5.85 16.55 7.81
N LYS A 175 6.34 17.73 7.47
CA LYS A 175 5.55 18.97 7.47
C LYS A 175 4.44 18.91 6.42
N LEU A 176 4.76 18.50 5.19
CA LEU A 176 3.78 18.31 4.12
C LEU A 176 2.69 17.33 4.50
N ILE A 177 3.02 16.20 5.15
CA ILE A 177 2.04 15.23 5.64
C ILE A 177 1.02 15.90 6.58
N ASN A 178 1.50 16.75 7.48
CA ASN A 178 0.63 17.44 8.45
C ASN A 178 -0.24 18.53 7.83
N GLU A 179 0.24 19.21 6.79
CA GLU A 179 -0.41 20.34 6.15
C GLU A 179 -1.32 19.94 4.98
N ALA A 180 -1.02 18.82 4.31
CA ALA A 180 -1.77 18.38 3.15
C ALA A 180 -3.19 17.93 3.50
N ALA A 181 -4.12 18.18 2.59
CA ALA A 181 -5.48 17.68 2.67
C ALA A 181 -5.56 16.20 2.24
N PHE A 182 -6.64 15.51 2.67
CA PHE A 182 -6.99 14.20 2.14
C PHE A 182 -7.27 14.28 0.61
N PRO A 183 -6.81 13.32 -0.20
CA PRO A 183 -6.09 12.08 0.17
C PRO A 183 -4.56 12.20 0.18
N LEU A 184 -3.98 13.33 -0.19
CA LEU A 184 -2.53 13.50 -0.37
C LEU A 184 -1.75 13.21 0.92
N ASN A 185 -2.25 13.65 2.07
CA ASN A 185 -1.60 13.38 3.35
C ASN A 185 -1.44 11.89 3.65
N ILE A 186 -2.43 11.05 3.27
CA ILE A 186 -2.31 9.59 3.40
C ILE A 186 -1.27 9.05 2.43
N LEU A 187 -1.29 9.48 1.17
CA LEU A 187 -0.34 9.03 0.17
C LEU A 187 1.11 9.36 0.57
N LEU A 188 1.36 10.57 1.04
CA LEU A 188 2.68 10.99 1.54
C LEU A 188 3.12 10.16 2.75
N SER A 189 2.20 9.90 3.68
CA SER A 189 2.45 9.12 4.88
C SER A 189 2.79 7.64 4.56
N LEU A 190 2.10 7.05 3.59
CA LEU A 190 2.41 5.71 3.07
C LEU A 190 3.75 5.70 2.33
N SER A 191 4.03 6.73 1.55
CA SER A 191 5.27 6.85 0.78
C SER A 191 6.48 7.03 1.69
N LEU A 192 6.35 7.73 2.82
CA LEU A 192 7.40 7.81 3.84
C LEU A 192 7.81 6.40 4.32
N SER A 193 6.85 5.53 4.58
CA SER A 193 7.11 4.15 5.00
C SER A 193 7.80 3.35 3.89
N VAL A 194 7.26 3.37 2.68
CA VAL A 194 7.69 2.49 1.58
C VAL A 194 8.94 3.03 0.86
N LEU A 195 8.93 4.31 0.46
CA LEU A 195 9.95 4.90 -0.40
C LEU A 195 11.10 5.58 0.35
N VAL A 196 10.96 5.79 1.66
CA VAL A 196 11.99 6.42 2.48
C VAL A 196 12.55 5.45 3.52
N ARG A 197 11.67 4.81 4.30
CA ARG A 197 12.09 3.88 5.36
C ARG A 197 12.35 2.46 4.86
N GLY A 198 11.97 2.15 3.62
CA GLY A 198 12.21 0.85 3.01
C GLY A 198 11.46 -0.28 3.71
N ASP A 199 10.25 -0.03 4.19
CA ASP A 199 9.38 -1.03 4.83
C ASP A 199 8.88 -2.04 3.79
N VAL A 200 9.83 -2.73 3.15
CA VAL A 200 9.54 -3.83 2.24
C VAL A 200 9.42 -5.11 3.08
N PRO A 201 8.46 -5.99 2.80
CA PRO A 201 8.34 -7.24 3.52
C PRO A 201 9.67 -8.00 3.50
N SER A 202 10.35 -8.06 4.65
CA SER A 202 11.50 -8.95 4.83
C SER A 202 11.07 -10.38 4.54
N GLN A 203 11.97 -11.20 4.00
CA GLN A 203 11.68 -12.63 3.78
C GLN A 203 11.10 -13.24 5.06
N PRO A 204 10.08 -14.13 4.95
CA PRO A 204 9.72 -14.96 6.09
C PRO A 204 11.01 -15.64 6.56
N ARG A 205 11.38 -15.46 7.82
CA ARG A 205 12.43 -16.28 8.42
C ARG A 205 11.89 -17.71 8.44
N HIS A 206 12.57 -18.58 7.72
CA HIS A 206 12.31 -20.01 7.72
C HIS A 206 12.47 -20.59 9.12
#